data_b439421b5ab1238fb976c44d7739740f
#
_entry.id   b439421b5ab1238fb976c44d7739740f
#
_cell.length_a   1.000
_cell.length_b   1.000
_cell.length_c   1.000
_cell.angle_alpha   90.00
_cell.angle_beta   90.00
_cell.angle_gamma   90.00
#
_symmetry.space_group_name_H-M   'P 1'
#
loop_
_entity.id
_entity.type
_entity.pdbx_description
1 polymer ?
#
loop_
_entity_poly.entity_id
_entity_poly.type
_entity_poly.pdbx_seq_one_letter_code
_entity_poly.pdbx_strand_id
1 'polypeptide(L)'
;AQARGTYYQGTVVFDASHPAPEGLVFVDTKTGAPVTGTTQADELARVELRGGAFKGWLVVAGTLEISGEARLRGLAYAQDAFVYRGTAPGGIEGQVVAAGLRGGATTLSRSGGGSALTFDCSAATDGDGTVPSGWRVKAGSYREAPDP
;
A
#
# COMPACT_ATOMS: atom_id res chain seq x y z
N ALA A 1 0.67 -7.09 13.07
CA ALA A 1 -0.71 -6.94 12.57
C ALA A 1 -1.67 -7.87 13.33
N GLN A 2 -1.51 -9.18 13.33
CA GLN A 2 -2.44 -10.11 14.00
C GLN A 2 -2.69 -9.77 15.46
N ALA A 3 -1.64 -9.55 16.25
CA ALA A 3 -1.78 -9.24 17.68
C ALA A 3 -2.50 -7.90 17.97
N ARG A 4 -2.67 -7.03 16.98
CA ARG A 4 -3.33 -5.73 17.10
C ARG A 4 -4.70 -5.67 16.42
N GLY A 5 -5.19 -6.78 15.84
CA GLY A 5 -6.44 -6.80 15.07
C GLY A 5 -6.40 -6.05 13.74
N THR A 6 -5.20 -5.80 13.20
CA THR A 6 -4.97 -5.12 11.91
C THR A 6 -4.52 -6.07 10.81
N TYR A 7 -4.80 -7.35 10.98
CA TYR A 7 -4.58 -8.41 10.00
C TYR A 7 -5.90 -8.87 9.39
N TYR A 8 -5.96 -8.91 8.08
CA TYR A 8 -7.12 -9.32 7.29
C TYR A 8 -6.70 -10.36 6.25
N GLN A 9 -7.66 -11.05 5.66
CA GLN A 9 -7.43 -12.00 4.57
C GLN A 9 -8.44 -11.81 3.43
N GLY A 10 -7.97 -12.00 2.21
CA GLY A 10 -8.79 -11.97 1.01
C GLY A 10 -9.22 -10.56 0.59
N THR A 11 -10.51 -10.35 0.37
CA THR A 11 -11.03 -9.07 -0.12
C THR A 11 -11.50 -8.19 1.03
N VAL A 12 -10.99 -6.96 1.10
CA VAL A 12 -11.32 -5.98 2.12
C VAL A 12 -11.64 -4.64 1.47
N VAL A 13 -12.73 -4.02 1.90
CA VAL A 13 -13.10 -2.66 1.51
C VAL A 13 -13.05 -1.76 2.73
N PHE A 14 -12.28 -0.70 2.64
CA PHE A 14 -12.26 0.37 3.61
C PHE A 14 -12.94 1.60 3.01
N ASP A 15 -13.88 2.15 3.73
CA ASP A 15 -14.66 3.32 3.34
C ASP A 15 -14.95 4.22 4.55
N ALA A 16 -15.77 5.25 4.36
CA ALA A 16 -16.13 6.17 5.45
C ALA A 16 -16.89 5.48 6.60
N SER A 17 -17.61 4.37 6.32
CA SER A 17 -18.37 3.60 7.31
C SER A 17 -17.50 2.55 8.01
N HIS A 18 -16.51 2.06 7.33
CA HIS A 18 -15.54 1.06 7.80
C HIS A 18 -14.13 1.54 7.52
N PRO A 19 -13.61 2.52 8.27
CA PRO A 19 -12.31 3.10 8.03
C PRO A 19 -11.19 2.10 8.29
N ALA A 20 -10.13 2.18 7.51
CA ALA A 20 -8.93 1.43 7.78
C ALA A 20 -8.32 1.86 9.14
N PRO A 21 -7.95 0.93 10.02
CA PRO A 21 -7.28 1.27 11.27
C PRO A 21 -5.92 1.90 10.98
N GLU A 22 -5.54 2.91 11.76
CA GLU A 22 -4.23 3.56 11.62
C GLU A 22 -3.08 2.61 11.99
N GLY A 23 -1.90 2.93 11.48
CA GLY A 23 -0.67 2.19 11.72
C GLY A 23 -0.40 1.08 10.71
N LEU A 24 0.04 -0.09 11.15
CA LEU A 24 0.35 -1.21 10.26
C LEU A 24 -0.90 -2.05 9.99
N VAL A 25 -1.38 -2.04 8.76
CA VAL A 25 -2.42 -2.94 8.27
C VAL A 25 -1.81 -3.93 7.28
N PHE A 26 -2.06 -5.22 7.50
CA PHE A 26 -1.65 -6.29 6.60
C PHE A 26 -2.87 -7.05 6.10
N VAL A 27 -3.00 -7.16 4.78
CA VAL A 27 -4.06 -7.95 4.13
C VAL A 27 -3.41 -9.07 3.35
N ASP A 28 -3.60 -10.27 3.83
CA ASP A 28 -3.02 -11.49 3.28
C ASP A 28 -3.91 -12.11 2.20
N THR A 29 -3.36 -13.04 1.43
CA THR A 29 -4.11 -13.89 0.50
C THR A 29 -5.27 -14.57 1.22
N LYS A 30 -6.25 -15.08 0.47
CA LYS A 30 -7.40 -15.80 1.07
C LYS A 30 -6.98 -16.99 1.94
N THR A 31 -5.88 -17.64 1.57
CA THR A 31 -5.37 -18.83 2.25
C THR A 31 -4.27 -18.53 3.25
N GLY A 32 -3.71 -17.30 3.27
CA GLY A 32 -2.52 -16.94 4.02
C GLY A 32 -1.22 -17.48 3.39
N ALA A 33 -1.28 -18.04 2.19
CA ALA A 33 -0.10 -18.51 1.47
C ALA A 33 0.67 -17.34 0.83
N PRO A 34 2.01 -17.39 0.77
CA PRO A 34 2.81 -16.36 0.11
C PRO A 34 2.44 -16.21 -1.37
N VAL A 35 2.42 -14.98 -1.87
CA VAL A 35 2.22 -14.70 -3.28
C VAL A 35 3.46 -15.12 -4.07
N THR A 36 3.23 -15.86 -5.15
CA THR A 36 4.23 -16.30 -6.12
C THR A 36 3.77 -15.96 -7.53
N GLY A 37 4.64 -16.10 -8.53
CA GLY A 37 4.25 -15.91 -9.93
C GLY A 37 3.14 -16.85 -10.42
N THR A 38 2.89 -17.94 -9.71
CA THR A 38 1.87 -18.96 -10.03
C THR A 38 0.60 -18.88 -9.17
N THR A 39 0.56 -18.00 -8.15
CA THR A 39 -0.64 -17.80 -7.32
C THR A 39 -1.83 -17.40 -8.19
N GLN A 40 -2.97 -18.04 -8.02
CA GLN A 40 -4.18 -17.75 -8.81
C GLN A 40 -4.72 -16.34 -8.46
N ALA A 41 -5.33 -15.67 -9.45
CA ALA A 41 -5.81 -14.29 -9.27
C ALA A 41 -6.91 -14.17 -8.20
N ASP A 42 -7.73 -15.21 -8.06
CA ASP A 42 -8.80 -15.27 -7.06
C ASP A 42 -8.33 -15.59 -5.64
N GLU A 43 -7.08 -16.05 -5.49
CA GLU A 43 -6.43 -16.27 -4.19
C GLU A 43 -5.78 -15.01 -3.63
N LEU A 44 -5.45 -14.05 -4.50
CA LEU A 44 -4.82 -12.80 -4.09
C LEU A 44 -5.70 -11.99 -3.14
N ALA A 45 -5.04 -11.25 -2.26
CA ALA A 45 -5.70 -10.18 -1.54
C ALA A 45 -6.19 -9.09 -2.50
N ARG A 46 -7.36 -8.54 -2.23
CA ARG A 46 -7.84 -7.34 -2.91
C ARG A 46 -8.29 -6.32 -1.88
N VAL A 47 -7.63 -5.18 -1.86
CA VAL A 47 -7.99 -4.08 -0.99
C VAL A 47 -8.51 -2.92 -1.82
N GLU A 48 -9.66 -2.38 -1.42
CA GLU A 48 -10.22 -1.16 -1.97
C GLU A 48 -10.32 -0.12 -0.86
N LEU A 49 -9.67 1.03 -1.05
CA LEU A 49 -9.80 2.20 -0.19
C LEU A 49 -10.66 3.24 -0.92
N ARG A 50 -11.93 3.39 -0.51
CA ARG A 50 -12.98 4.17 -1.20
C ARG A 50 -13.37 5.46 -0.49
N GLY A 51 -12.46 6.16 0.09
CA GLY A 51 -12.73 7.39 0.82
C GLY A 51 -12.18 7.33 2.23
N GLY A 52 -12.25 8.47 2.93
CA GLY A 52 -11.61 8.61 4.22
C GLY A 52 -10.10 8.79 4.12
N ALA A 53 -9.44 8.86 5.27
CA ALA A 53 -8.00 9.01 5.36
C ALA A 53 -7.40 7.80 6.07
N PHE A 54 -6.35 7.24 5.51
CA PHE A 54 -5.51 6.22 6.14
C PHE A 54 -4.13 6.80 6.44
N LYS A 55 -3.63 6.55 7.63
CA LYS A 55 -2.28 6.93 8.04
C LYS A 55 -1.53 5.70 8.53
N GLY A 56 -0.41 5.38 7.88
CA GLY A 56 0.43 4.25 8.26
C GLY A 56 0.95 3.41 7.11
N TRP A 57 1.14 2.14 7.34
CA TRP A 57 1.62 1.17 6.37
C TRP A 57 0.50 0.21 5.97
N LEU A 58 0.11 0.25 4.73
CA LEU A 58 -0.86 -0.67 4.14
C LEU A 58 -0.12 -1.67 3.25
N VAL A 59 -0.01 -2.91 3.73
CA VAL A 59 0.69 -4.01 3.05
C VAL A 59 -0.33 -5.01 2.56
N VAL A 60 -0.34 -5.27 1.26
CA VAL A 60 -1.34 -6.10 0.59
C VAL A 60 -0.68 -7.23 -0.19
N ALA A 61 -0.99 -8.47 0.16
CA ALA A 61 -0.57 -9.67 -0.56
C ALA A 61 -1.39 -9.86 -1.84
N GLY A 62 -1.40 -8.85 -2.71
CA GLY A 62 -2.18 -8.83 -3.94
C GLY A 62 -2.35 -7.42 -4.52
N THR A 63 -3.59 -7.05 -4.83
CA THR A 63 -3.94 -5.80 -5.49
C THR A 63 -4.48 -4.76 -4.50
N LEU A 64 -3.96 -3.54 -4.57
CA LEU A 64 -4.46 -2.38 -3.84
C LEU A 64 -5.08 -1.38 -4.82
N GLU A 65 -6.34 -1.03 -4.62
CA GLU A 65 -7.05 0.02 -5.34
C GLU A 65 -7.41 1.17 -4.37
N ILE A 66 -7.06 2.38 -4.74
CA ILE A 66 -7.44 3.61 -4.03
C ILE A 66 -8.31 4.44 -4.96
N SER A 67 -9.51 4.79 -4.53
CA SER A 67 -10.50 5.47 -5.37
C SER A 67 -11.27 6.56 -4.63
N GLY A 68 -11.96 7.42 -5.39
CA GLY A 68 -12.77 8.50 -4.85
C GLY A 68 -11.96 9.54 -4.09
N GLU A 69 -12.44 9.96 -2.93
CA GLU A 69 -11.80 10.95 -2.06
C GLU A 69 -10.84 10.33 -1.02
N ALA A 70 -10.47 9.07 -1.22
CA ALA A 70 -9.55 8.39 -0.32
C ALA A 70 -8.18 9.06 -0.30
N ARG A 71 -7.61 9.18 0.89
CA ARG A 71 -6.26 9.70 1.12
C ARG A 71 -5.41 8.66 1.84
N LEU A 72 -4.17 8.53 1.43
CA LEU A 72 -3.20 7.68 2.10
C LEU A 72 -1.97 8.53 2.47
N ARG A 73 -1.60 8.50 3.75
CA ARG A 73 -0.35 9.08 4.23
C ARG A 73 0.52 7.98 4.83
N GLY A 74 1.62 7.68 4.16
CA GLY A 74 2.54 6.64 4.62
C GLY A 74 3.07 5.74 3.51
N LEU A 75 3.08 4.43 3.75
CA LEU A 75 3.54 3.44 2.78
C LEU A 75 2.37 2.59 2.28
N ALA A 76 2.21 2.52 0.97
CA ALA A 76 1.39 1.51 0.29
C ALA A 76 2.29 0.48 -0.38
N TYR A 77 2.17 -0.79 0.02
CA TYR A 77 2.89 -1.90 -0.61
C TYR A 77 1.90 -2.92 -1.15
N ALA A 78 1.91 -3.14 -2.46
CA ALA A 78 1.11 -4.16 -3.13
C ALA A 78 2.03 -5.20 -3.78
N GLN A 79 1.83 -6.48 -3.49
CA GLN A 79 2.66 -7.54 -4.06
C GLN A 79 2.37 -7.80 -5.54
N ASP A 80 1.18 -7.46 -6.03
CA ASP A 80 0.84 -7.59 -7.45
C ASP A 80 0.59 -6.23 -8.09
N ALA A 81 -0.64 -5.71 -8.08
CA ALA A 81 -1.01 -4.48 -8.76
C ALA A 81 -1.36 -3.33 -7.81
N PHE A 82 -1.06 -2.12 -8.24
CA PHE A 82 -1.51 -0.90 -7.58
C PHE A 82 -2.33 -0.04 -8.55
N VAL A 83 -3.53 0.35 -8.13
CA VAL A 83 -4.42 1.18 -8.94
C VAL A 83 -4.87 2.39 -8.12
N TYR A 84 -4.61 3.60 -8.64
CA TYR A 84 -5.13 4.83 -8.09
C TYR A 84 -6.12 5.48 -9.06
N ARG A 85 -7.35 5.72 -8.59
CA ARG A 85 -8.43 6.41 -9.33
C ARG A 85 -9.08 7.46 -8.44
N GLY A 86 -8.28 8.26 -7.77
CA GLY A 86 -8.76 9.23 -6.81
C GLY A 86 -9.16 10.57 -7.42
N THR A 87 -10.01 11.29 -6.70
CA THR A 87 -10.40 12.66 -7.00
C THR A 87 -9.85 13.66 -5.97
N ALA A 88 -9.43 13.17 -4.79
CA ALA A 88 -8.94 14.02 -3.72
C ALA A 88 -7.63 14.73 -4.07
N PRO A 89 -7.50 16.03 -3.79
CA PRO A 89 -6.21 16.70 -3.85
C PRO A 89 -5.20 16.04 -2.91
N GLY A 90 -4.00 15.74 -3.41
CA GLY A 90 -2.95 15.11 -2.61
C GLY A 90 -3.34 13.72 -2.09
N GLY A 91 -3.95 12.87 -2.94
CA GLY A 91 -4.51 11.59 -2.54
C GLY A 91 -3.54 10.62 -1.88
N ILE A 92 -2.26 10.63 -2.30
CA ILE A 92 -1.20 9.81 -1.67
C ILE A 92 -0.04 10.71 -1.30
N GLU A 93 0.30 10.73 -0.02
CA GLU A 93 1.46 11.40 0.55
C GLU A 93 2.36 10.35 1.20
N GLY A 94 3.53 10.11 0.60
CA GLY A 94 4.45 9.10 1.09
C GLY A 94 5.04 8.24 -0.01
N GLN A 95 4.98 6.93 0.11
CA GLN A 95 5.59 5.99 -0.81
C GLN A 95 4.62 4.91 -1.29
N VAL A 96 4.72 4.56 -2.58
CA VAL A 96 4.00 3.42 -3.17
C VAL A 96 5.00 2.45 -3.77
N VAL A 97 4.83 1.17 -3.45
CA VAL A 97 5.59 0.07 -4.02
C VAL A 97 4.61 -0.96 -4.58
N ALA A 98 4.72 -1.28 -5.86
CA ALA A 98 4.02 -2.38 -6.48
C ALA A 98 5.06 -3.37 -7.02
N ALA A 99 5.06 -4.59 -6.49
CA ALA A 99 6.08 -5.58 -6.82
C ALA A 99 5.82 -6.30 -8.15
N GLY A 100 4.57 -6.31 -8.63
CA GLY A 100 4.20 -6.91 -9.90
C GLY A 100 4.50 -8.40 -10.00
N LEU A 101 4.44 -9.16 -8.90
CA LEU A 101 4.88 -10.56 -8.84
C LEU A 101 4.16 -11.47 -9.85
N ARG A 102 2.97 -11.09 -10.30
CA ARG A 102 2.21 -11.79 -11.33
C ARG A 102 2.06 -10.98 -12.63
N GLY A 103 2.85 -9.94 -12.81
CA GLY A 103 2.75 -9.03 -13.94
C GLY A 103 1.67 -7.95 -13.75
N GLY A 104 1.18 -7.76 -12.53
CA GLY A 104 0.25 -6.69 -12.19
C GLY A 104 0.86 -5.31 -12.47
N ALA A 105 0.05 -4.41 -13.03
CA ALA A 105 0.48 -3.09 -13.42
C ALA A 105 0.22 -2.04 -12.34
N THR A 106 1.06 -1.00 -12.32
CA THR A 106 0.76 0.23 -11.58
C THR A 106 0.02 1.19 -12.48
N THR A 107 -1.17 1.61 -12.06
CA THR A 107 -1.99 2.59 -12.77
C THR A 107 -2.27 3.78 -11.87
N LEU A 108 -1.89 4.98 -12.33
CA LEU A 108 -2.20 6.24 -11.67
C LEU A 108 -3.11 7.06 -12.58
N SER A 109 -4.36 7.19 -12.22
CA SER A 109 -5.36 7.99 -12.92
C SER A 109 -6.01 8.94 -11.93
N ARG A 110 -6.09 10.21 -12.27
CA ARG A 110 -6.73 11.23 -11.45
C ARG A 110 -7.71 12.08 -12.24
N SER A 111 -8.88 12.29 -11.69
CA SER A 111 -9.85 13.26 -12.18
C SER A 111 -9.60 14.59 -11.48
N GLY A 112 -9.15 15.59 -12.25
CA GLY A 112 -8.80 16.93 -11.74
C GLY A 112 -7.30 17.23 -11.79
N GLY A 113 -6.94 18.49 -11.52
CA GLY A 113 -5.55 18.94 -11.56
C GLY A 113 -4.72 18.55 -10.33
N GLY A 114 -3.40 18.55 -10.44
CA GLY A 114 -2.43 18.28 -9.37
C GLY A 114 -1.89 16.86 -9.34
N SER A 115 -0.99 16.56 -8.39
CA SER A 115 -0.34 15.26 -8.27
C SER A 115 -1.24 14.22 -7.61
N ALA A 116 -1.27 13.00 -8.14
CA ALA A 116 -1.90 11.85 -7.51
C ALA A 116 -1.05 11.32 -6.33
N LEU A 117 0.26 11.45 -6.46
CA LEU A 117 1.26 11.00 -5.49
C LEU A 117 2.24 12.13 -5.20
N THR A 118 2.42 12.42 -3.92
CA THR A 118 3.49 13.28 -3.41
C THR A 118 4.45 12.39 -2.62
N PHE A 119 5.69 12.28 -3.10
CA PHE A 119 6.70 11.51 -2.39
C PHE A 119 7.13 12.25 -1.12
N ASP A 120 6.99 11.59 0.02
CA ASP A 120 7.40 12.10 1.32
C ASP A 120 8.02 10.97 2.15
N CYS A 121 9.35 11.03 2.32
CA CYS A 121 10.08 10.07 3.14
C CYS A 121 9.64 10.10 4.60
N SER A 122 9.31 11.26 5.14
CA SER A 122 8.88 11.38 6.54
C SER A 122 7.54 10.71 6.76
N ALA A 123 6.58 10.93 5.85
CA ALA A 123 5.29 10.25 5.89
C ALA A 123 5.43 8.72 5.77
N ALA A 124 6.38 8.23 4.97
CA ALA A 124 6.64 6.79 4.84
C ALA A 124 7.25 6.18 6.11
N THR A 125 7.99 6.95 6.89
CA THR A 125 8.66 6.51 8.12
C THR A 125 7.84 6.77 9.39
N ASP A 126 6.97 7.78 9.37
CA ASP A 126 6.13 8.22 10.49
C ASP A 126 4.91 7.33 10.73
N GLY A 127 5.03 6.04 10.52
CA GLY A 127 4.00 5.04 10.87
C GLY A 127 3.71 5.02 12.37
N ASP A 128 3.41 6.20 12.94
CA ASP A 128 2.86 6.46 14.27
C ASP A 128 3.42 5.59 15.41
N GLY A 129 4.74 5.46 15.46
CA GLY A 129 5.44 4.68 16.49
C GLY A 129 5.19 3.16 16.45
N THR A 130 4.42 2.67 15.48
CA THR A 130 4.09 1.25 15.35
C THR A 130 5.07 0.48 14.49
N VAL A 131 5.89 1.18 13.71
CA VAL A 131 7.05 0.58 13.08
C VAL A 131 8.25 0.81 13.98
N PRO A 132 8.96 -0.25 14.39
CA PRO A 132 10.17 -0.06 15.18
C PRO A 132 11.10 0.90 14.45
N SER A 133 11.48 2.00 15.08
CA SER A 133 12.42 2.99 14.57
C SER A 133 13.85 2.44 14.39
N GLY A 134 13.97 1.14 14.12
CA GLY A 134 15.20 0.38 14.08
C GLY A 134 15.69 -0.04 12.70
N TRP A 135 14.93 0.24 11.64
CA TRP A 135 15.43 -0.02 10.29
C TRP A 135 16.34 1.11 9.85
N ARG A 136 17.63 0.92 10.04
CA ARG A 136 18.66 1.79 9.46
C ARG A 136 19.22 1.08 8.22
N VAL A 137 19.32 1.79 7.11
CA VAL A 137 20.11 1.33 5.98
C VAL A 137 21.53 1.10 6.50
N LYS A 138 22.00 -0.14 6.47
CA LYS A 138 23.36 -0.46 6.88
C LYS A 138 24.33 0.27 5.95
N ALA A 139 25.21 1.08 6.49
CA ALA A 139 26.23 1.76 5.70
C ALA A 139 26.94 0.74 4.79
N GLY A 140 26.97 1.02 3.47
CA GLY A 140 27.54 0.13 2.47
C GLY A 140 26.63 -0.96 1.91
N SER A 141 25.34 -1.00 2.30
CA SER A 141 24.35 -1.93 1.71
C SER A 141 23.76 -1.41 0.38
N TYR A 142 23.92 -0.14 0.08
CA TYR A 142 23.58 0.42 -1.23
C TYR A 142 24.81 0.38 -2.13
N ARG A 143 24.68 -0.28 -3.26
CA ARG A 143 25.64 -0.18 -4.36
C ARG A 143 24.91 0.37 -5.56
N GLU A 144 25.36 1.50 -6.04
CA GLU A 144 24.96 2.02 -7.34
C GLU A 144 25.45 1.04 -8.41
N ALA A 145 24.55 0.55 -9.25
CA ALA A 145 24.96 -0.25 -10.40
C ALA A 145 25.74 0.69 -11.35
N PRO A 146 26.94 0.31 -11.84
CA PRO A 146 27.60 1.11 -12.85
C PRO A 146 26.69 1.23 -14.07
N ASP A 147 26.58 2.44 -14.62
CA ASP A 147 25.92 2.67 -15.90
C ASP A 147 26.50 1.76 -16.97
N PRO A 148 25.66 1.19 -17.86
CA PRO A 148 26.08 0.29 -18.93
C PRO A 148 26.95 0.99 -19.96
#